data_e67f3bfbbf268f56cf776e53ece466f2
#
_entry.id   e67f3bfbbf268f56cf776e53ece466f2
#
_cell.length_a   1.000
_cell.length_b   1.000
_cell.length_c   1.000
_cell.angle_alpha   90.00
_cell.angle_beta   90.00
_cell.angle_gamma   90.00
#
_symmetry.space_group_name_H-M   'P 1'
#
loop_
_entity.id
_entity.type
_entity.pdbx_description
1 polymer ?
#
loop_
_entity_poly.entity_id
_entity_poly.type
_entity_poly.pdbx_seq_one_letter_code
_entity_poly.pdbx_strand_id
1 'polypeptide(L)'
;MRRIITILLLALTIGEAWACTAVIVSGKVTADGRPFIFKNRDASDGTNNSLLTLHGTKYQYVGVVNYSTSSSPTSIWYGHNEAGFAILNTLSYYFNSPTSKANTGAGALMKKALGQCATVDEFEALLQQTQAQTTPVTLSTNFAVMDSLGNVAFFETCNTSYTKFDANDETVAPNGYLVRTNYSFTSPYYDVTNHVGEQRYKAACKYMEDTFGDGKIDAQQVVHELPRYLYHGKREVNLWDDIPDDINDVTNTYFSNFIPRYTSASASMMQGVLEGENPINTVSWIAIGWPCGSFTVPIVITPSRVLPSVVKRATDTHKSEMCTNALQLKNNVFTIYHDGTQSTDSIDLSKLINLEETGILQKVMAADAQVGELGMTLINQLRAGAANETEVAAYYNWVDDYWREFFNQAISPITTITTDKEDDEAYYSIDGIRYPSRPTTPGIYVNNHHKVLIK
;
A
#
# COMPACT_ATOMS: atom_id res chain seq x y z
N MET A 1 44.17 14.92 42.27
CA MET A 1 43.99 14.12 41.07
C MET A 1 42.50 13.78 40.93
N ARG A 2 41.73 14.58 40.17
CA ARG A 2 40.32 14.33 39.89
C ARG A 2 40.23 13.43 38.64
N ARG A 3 39.73 12.22 38.78
CA ARG A 3 39.43 11.32 37.66
C ARG A 3 38.10 11.78 37.00
N ILE A 4 38.19 12.27 35.77
CA ILE A 4 37.07 12.56 34.92
C ILE A 4 36.65 11.20 34.33
N ILE A 5 35.49 10.68 34.75
CA ILE A 5 34.83 9.53 34.12
C ILE A 5 34.06 10.07 32.93
N THR A 6 34.60 9.85 31.74
CA THR A 6 33.89 10.11 30.48
C THR A 6 32.86 8.98 30.28
N ILE A 7 31.60 9.26 30.53
CA ILE A 7 30.50 8.36 30.18
C ILE A 7 30.31 8.49 28.67
N LEU A 8 30.73 7.47 27.94
CA LEU A 8 30.44 7.31 26.52
C LEU A 8 28.97 6.92 26.41
N LEU A 9 28.09 7.89 26.13
CA LEU A 9 26.71 7.61 25.69
C LEU A 9 26.79 6.91 24.32
N LEU A 10 26.71 5.59 24.33
CA LEU A 10 26.42 4.83 23.13
C LEU A 10 24.97 5.21 22.71
N ALA A 11 24.84 6.13 21.77
CA ALA A 11 23.59 6.32 21.05
C ALA A 11 23.30 5.01 20.31
N LEU A 12 22.45 4.17 20.91
CA LEU A 12 21.78 3.09 20.20
C LEU A 12 20.94 3.76 19.14
N THR A 13 21.47 3.90 17.92
CA THR A 13 20.65 4.09 16.74
C THR A 13 19.77 2.85 16.65
N ILE A 14 18.54 2.96 17.14
CA ILE A 14 17.48 2.00 16.84
C ILE A 14 17.31 2.11 15.33
N GLY A 15 18.01 1.26 14.58
CA GLY A 15 17.87 1.17 13.14
C GLY A 15 16.41 0.92 12.85
N GLU A 16 15.76 1.87 12.16
CA GLU A 16 14.37 1.77 11.77
C GLU A 16 14.13 0.44 11.09
N ALA A 17 13.30 -0.38 11.71
CA ALA A 17 12.98 -1.71 11.22
C ALA A 17 12.06 -1.56 10.01
N TRP A 18 12.56 -1.83 8.82
CA TRP A 18 11.76 -1.93 7.60
C TRP A 18 10.79 -3.08 7.77
N ALA A 19 9.54 -2.75 7.99
CA ALA A 19 8.54 -3.72 8.34
C ALA A 19 7.43 -3.68 7.29
N CYS A 20 6.97 -4.83 6.83
CA CYS A 20 5.92 -4.98 5.83
C CYS A 20 4.84 -5.91 6.36
N THR A 21 3.66 -5.88 5.72
CA THR A 21 2.60 -6.87 5.90
C THR A 21 2.23 -7.40 4.53
N ALA A 22 2.17 -8.70 4.34
CA ALA A 22 1.78 -9.32 3.08
C ALA A 22 0.74 -10.42 3.30
N VAL A 23 -0.15 -10.55 2.33
CA VAL A 23 -1.15 -11.62 2.24
C VAL A 23 -1.07 -12.22 0.84
N ILE A 24 -1.13 -13.54 0.75
CA ILE A 24 -1.33 -14.24 -0.52
C ILE A 24 -2.63 -15.02 -0.46
N VAL A 25 -3.36 -15.08 -1.57
CA VAL A 25 -4.69 -15.67 -1.63
C VAL A 25 -4.82 -16.52 -2.89
N SER A 26 -5.24 -17.76 -2.70
CA SER A 26 -5.57 -18.70 -3.78
C SER A 26 -6.82 -18.24 -4.54
N GLY A 27 -6.81 -18.38 -5.87
CA GLY A 27 -8.00 -18.14 -6.69
C GLY A 27 -9.18 -19.05 -6.33
N LYS A 28 -8.96 -20.19 -5.66
CA LYS A 28 -10.03 -21.10 -5.20
C LYS A 28 -11.00 -20.42 -4.22
N VAL A 29 -10.53 -19.44 -3.45
CA VAL A 29 -11.31 -18.75 -2.40
C VAL A 29 -11.67 -17.30 -2.73
N THR A 30 -11.17 -16.73 -3.83
CA THR A 30 -11.54 -15.38 -4.26
C THR A 30 -12.92 -15.35 -4.92
N ALA A 31 -13.57 -14.19 -4.88
CA ALA A 31 -14.91 -14.00 -5.44
C ALA A 31 -14.93 -14.14 -6.98
N ASP A 32 -13.87 -13.73 -7.65
CA ASP A 32 -13.72 -13.73 -9.11
C ASP A 32 -12.84 -14.87 -9.65
N GLY A 33 -12.35 -15.77 -8.77
CA GLY A 33 -11.52 -16.91 -9.14
C GLY A 33 -10.06 -16.59 -9.43
N ARG A 34 -9.62 -15.32 -9.31
CA ARG A 34 -8.25 -14.90 -9.58
C ARG A 34 -7.41 -14.90 -8.31
N PRO A 35 -6.20 -15.48 -8.32
CA PRO A 35 -5.30 -15.36 -7.18
C PRO A 35 -4.80 -13.91 -7.06
N PHE A 36 -4.36 -13.54 -5.85
CA PHE A 36 -3.66 -12.28 -5.66
C PHE A 36 -2.59 -12.36 -4.57
N ILE A 37 -1.64 -11.45 -4.65
CA ILE A 37 -0.65 -11.19 -3.61
C ILE A 37 -0.70 -9.72 -3.22
N PHE A 38 -0.79 -9.45 -1.91
CA PHE A 38 -0.93 -8.11 -1.33
C PHE A 38 0.28 -7.76 -0.47
N LYS A 39 0.64 -6.47 -0.44
CA LYS A 39 1.67 -5.92 0.44
C LYS A 39 1.33 -4.51 0.89
N ASN A 40 1.36 -4.27 2.21
CA ASN A 40 1.63 -2.96 2.77
C ASN A 40 3.14 -2.85 3.03
N ARG A 41 3.79 -1.88 2.38
CA ARG A 41 5.23 -1.72 2.39
C ARG A 41 5.65 -0.58 3.30
N ASP A 42 6.56 -0.89 4.22
CA ASP A 42 7.25 0.13 5.00
C ASP A 42 8.68 0.36 4.45
N ALA A 43 9.14 1.57 4.53
CA ALA A 43 10.48 2.01 4.13
C ALA A 43 11.02 3.04 5.12
N SER A 44 12.27 3.46 4.94
CA SER A 44 12.83 4.58 5.70
C SER A 44 11.93 5.82 5.60
N ASP A 45 11.87 6.62 6.64
CA ASP A 45 11.07 7.84 6.65
C ASP A 45 11.38 8.75 5.47
N GLY A 46 10.34 9.38 4.93
CA GLY A 46 10.43 10.28 3.78
C GLY A 46 10.87 9.61 2.46
N THR A 47 10.99 8.27 2.40
CA THR A 47 11.35 7.58 1.17
C THR A 47 10.29 7.77 0.10
N ASN A 48 10.63 8.51 -0.96
CA ASN A 48 9.78 8.58 -2.13
C ASN A 48 9.82 7.27 -2.92
N ASN A 49 8.66 6.75 -3.23
CA ASN A 49 8.45 5.58 -4.08
C ASN A 49 7.89 6.03 -5.43
N SER A 50 8.22 5.33 -6.47
CA SER A 50 7.71 5.60 -7.81
C SER A 50 7.63 4.34 -8.66
N LEU A 51 6.83 4.39 -9.72
CA LEU A 51 6.69 3.31 -10.68
C LEU A 51 7.62 3.50 -11.88
N LEU A 52 8.15 2.39 -12.37
CA LEU A 52 8.86 2.29 -13.62
C LEU A 52 8.37 1.08 -14.43
N THR A 53 8.26 1.26 -15.74
CA THR A 53 8.20 0.14 -16.68
C THR A 53 9.61 -0.12 -17.22
N LEU A 54 10.05 -1.36 -17.10
CA LEU A 54 11.39 -1.81 -17.48
C LEU A 54 11.29 -3.04 -18.37
N HIS A 55 12.38 -3.37 -19.08
CA HIS A 55 12.51 -4.61 -19.84
C HIS A 55 13.65 -5.44 -19.26
N GLY A 56 13.37 -6.68 -18.95
CA GLY A 56 14.36 -7.65 -18.49
C GLY A 56 15.00 -8.40 -19.67
N THR A 57 15.52 -9.58 -19.39
CA THR A 57 16.12 -10.44 -20.45
C THR A 57 15.07 -11.12 -21.31
N LYS A 58 13.85 -11.35 -20.77
CA LYS A 58 12.74 -11.99 -21.48
C LYS A 58 11.49 -11.11 -21.53
N TYR A 59 11.13 -10.47 -20.40
CA TYR A 59 9.82 -9.86 -20.22
C TYR A 59 9.92 -8.37 -19.88
N GLN A 60 8.92 -7.63 -20.37
CA GLN A 60 8.59 -6.31 -19.89
C GLN A 60 7.88 -6.44 -18.53
N TYR A 61 8.18 -5.54 -17.61
CA TYR A 61 7.57 -5.53 -16.27
C TYR A 61 7.40 -4.11 -15.74
N VAL A 62 6.44 -3.95 -14.84
CA VAL A 62 6.28 -2.76 -14.03
C VAL A 62 6.69 -3.06 -12.59
N GLY A 63 7.35 -2.10 -11.95
CA GLY A 63 7.78 -2.30 -10.57
C GLY A 63 7.98 -1.00 -9.79
N VAL A 64 7.86 -1.10 -8.48
CA VAL A 64 8.07 0.01 -7.54
C VAL A 64 9.51 0.08 -7.13
N VAL A 65 10.05 1.29 -7.18
CA VAL A 65 11.43 1.63 -6.80
C VAL A 65 11.44 2.72 -5.73
N ASN A 66 12.51 2.74 -4.92
CA ASN A 66 12.82 3.88 -4.07
C ASN A 66 13.41 5.03 -4.89
N TYR A 67 13.29 6.23 -4.34
CA TYR A 67 14.06 7.36 -4.83
C TYR A 67 15.55 7.01 -4.92
N SER A 68 16.14 7.36 -6.04
CA SER A 68 17.56 7.22 -6.32
C SER A 68 17.94 8.19 -7.43
N THR A 69 19.11 8.76 -7.38
CA THR A 69 19.66 9.58 -8.46
C THR A 69 20.12 8.74 -9.65
N SER A 70 20.25 7.41 -9.50
CA SER A 70 20.59 6.50 -10.60
C SER A 70 19.43 6.40 -11.60
N SER A 71 19.73 6.49 -12.89
CA SER A 71 18.77 6.25 -13.98
C SER A 71 18.30 4.80 -14.07
N SER A 72 19.12 3.84 -13.56
CA SER A 72 18.80 2.42 -13.56
C SER A 72 18.79 1.85 -12.15
N PRO A 73 17.61 1.78 -11.51
CA PRO A 73 17.50 1.20 -10.18
C PRO A 73 17.97 -0.25 -10.15
N THR A 74 18.75 -0.62 -9.15
CA THR A 74 19.27 -1.97 -8.98
C THR A 74 18.28 -2.92 -8.31
N SER A 75 17.26 -2.38 -7.64
CA SER A 75 16.27 -3.13 -6.86
C SER A 75 14.85 -2.73 -7.21
N ILE A 76 13.95 -3.72 -7.20
CA ILE A 76 12.49 -3.55 -7.27
C ILE A 76 11.91 -4.12 -5.98
N TRP A 77 10.85 -3.49 -5.47
CA TRP A 77 10.26 -3.88 -4.18
C TRP A 77 8.98 -4.69 -4.30
N TYR A 78 8.31 -4.61 -5.44
CA TYR A 78 7.21 -5.44 -5.90
C TYR A 78 6.83 -5.05 -7.34
N GLY A 79 6.13 -5.93 -8.03
CA GLY A 79 5.66 -5.70 -9.39
C GLY A 79 5.15 -6.95 -10.08
N HIS A 80 4.74 -6.80 -11.34
CA HIS A 80 4.36 -7.89 -12.22
C HIS A 80 4.94 -7.71 -13.63
N ASN A 81 4.98 -8.78 -14.42
CA ASN A 81 5.45 -8.77 -15.81
C ASN A 81 4.35 -9.18 -16.79
N GLU A 82 4.63 -9.02 -18.08
CA GLU A 82 3.71 -9.32 -19.19
C GLU A 82 3.36 -10.82 -19.32
N ALA A 83 4.15 -11.72 -18.71
CA ALA A 83 3.85 -13.13 -18.64
C ALA A 83 2.91 -13.51 -17.48
N GLY A 84 2.43 -12.52 -16.69
CA GLY A 84 1.55 -12.73 -15.56
C GLY A 84 2.24 -13.16 -14.26
N PHE A 85 3.58 -13.18 -14.25
CA PHE A 85 4.34 -13.42 -13.03
C PHE A 85 4.38 -12.15 -12.19
N ALA A 86 4.10 -12.27 -10.89
CA ALA A 86 4.20 -11.19 -9.93
C ALA A 86 4.99 -11.62 -8.69
N ILE A 87 5.68 -10.64 -8.08
CA ILE A 87 6.51 -10.87 -6.90
C ILE A 87 6.50 -9.66 -5.97
N LEU A 88 6.48 -9.94 -4.68
CA LEU A 88 6.76 -9.01 -3.59
C LEU A 88 7.56 -9.71 -2.49
N ASN A 89 7.97 -8.96 -1.45
CA ASN A 89 8.60 -9.55 -0.29
C ASN A 89 8.21 -8.88 1.02
N THR A 90 8.41 -9.58 2.13
CA THR A 90 8.57 -8.98 3.47
C THR A 90 9.95 -9.35 4.00
N LEU A 91 10.67 -8.36 4.55
CA LEU A 91 11.95 -8.65 5.22
C LEU A 91 11.68 -9.57 6.42
N SER A 92 12.41 -10.67 6.55
CA SER A 92 12.36 -11.56 7.72
C SER A 92 13.59 -11.31 8.60
N TYR A 93 13.38 -10.68 9.75
CA TYR A 93 14.48 -10.43 10.68
C TYR A 93 14.95 -11.74 11.32
N TYR A 94 16.25 -11.83 11.55
CA TYR A 94 16.88 -12.90 12.33
C TYR A 94 16.79 -14.31 11.73
N PHE A 95 16.56 -14.44 10.42
CA PHE A 95 16.47 -15.77 9.81
C PHE A 95 17.82 -16.46 9.67
N ASN A 96 18.88 -15.71 9.38
CA ASN A 96 20.26 -16.26 9.27
C ASN A 96 21.03 -16.28 10.60
N SER A 97 20.59 -15.48 11.57
CA SER A 97 21.29 -15.30 12.86
C SER A 97 20.34 -14.61 13.85
N PRO A 98 20.40 -14.92 15.15
CA PRO A 98 19.56 -14.28 16.15
C PRO A 98 19.86 -12.77 16.36
N THR A 99 20.94 -12.26 15.77
CA THR A 99 21.38 -10.87 15.90
C THR A 99 21.42 -10.11 14.57
N SER A 100 21.32 -10.78 13.42
CA SER A 100 21.44 -10.15 12.09
C SER A 100 20.08 -9.85 11.47
N LYS A 101 19.96 -8.62 10.93
CA LYS A 101 18.81 -8.16 10.13
C LYS A 101 19.17 -8.00 8.64
N ALA A 102 20.34 -8.51 8.20
CA ALA A 102 20.85 -8.26 6.86
C ALA A 102 19.99 -8.92 5.77
N ASN A 103 19.62 -8.14 4.77
CA ASN A 103 18.93 -8.59 3.56
C ASN A 103 19.22 -7.61 2.42
N THR A 104 20.35 -7.78 1.75
CA THR A 104 20.79 -6.86 0.69
C THR A 104 20.46 -7.33 -0.72
N GLY A 105 20.10 -8.61 -0.89
CA GLY A 105 19.91 -9.23 -2.20
C GLY A 105 18.49 -9.30 -2.71
N ALA A 106 17.48 -9.18 -1.83
CA ALA A 106 16.10 -9.47 -2.19
C ALA A 106 15.56 -8.56 -3.32
N GLY A 107 15.81 -7.25 -3.27
CA GLY A 107 15.32 -6.33 -4.29
C GLY A 107 15.96 -6.56 -5.68
N ALA A 108 17.24 -6.94 -5.72
CA ALA A 108 17.94 -7.29 -6.95
C ALA A 108 17.42 -8.62 -7.52
N LEU A 109 17.16 -9.61 -6.65
CA LEU A 109 16.60 -10.89 -7.06
C LEU A 109 15.18 -10.73 -7.61
N MET A 110 14.33 -9.91 -6.96
CA MET A 110 12.98 -9.60 -7.47
C MET A 110 13.03 -8.91 -8.84
N LYS A 111 13.95 -7.95 -9.04
CA LYS A 111 14.17 -7.32 -10.35
C LYS A 111 14.55 -8.35 -11.42
N LYS A 112 15.46 -9.27 -11.09
CA LYS A 112 15.89 -10.34 -12.00
C LYS A 112 14.73 -11.27 -12.32
N ALA A 113 13.95 -11.69 -11.31
CA ALA A 113 12.80 -12.55 -11.47
C ALA A 113 11.73 -11.94 -12.41
N LEU A 114 11.35 -10.67 -12.18
CA LEU A 114 10.40 -9.96 -13.04
C LEU A 114 10.87 -9.90 -14.50
N GLY A 115 12.16 -9.78 -14.73
CA GLY A 115 12.72 -9.70 -16.07
C GLY A 115 12.85 -11.03 -16.81
N GLN A 116 12.68 -12.20 -16.16
CA GLN A 116 12.96 -13.48 -16.78
C GLN A 116 12.04 -14.65 -16.41
N CYS A 117 11.30 -14.61 -15.30
CA CYS A 117 10.43 -15.68 -14.85
C CYS A 117 8.98 -15.45 -15.34
N ALA A 118 8.33 -16.51 -15.80
CA ALA A 118 6.91 -16.55 -16.11
C ALA A 118 6.11 -17.35 -15.06
N THR A 119 6.76 -18.25 -14.34
CA THR A 119 6.08 -19.16 -13.41
C THR A 119 6.73 -19.16 -12.02
N VAL A 120 5.96 -19.63 -11.04
CA VAL A 120 6.45 -19.87 -9.67
C VAL A 120 7.61 -20.85 -9.68
N ASP A 121 7.57 -21.90 -10.50
CA ASP A 121 8.64 -22.90 -10.61
C ASP A 121 9.93 -22.32 -11.23
N GLU A 122 9.82 -21.40 -12.21
CA GLU A 122 10.99 -20.68 -12.74
C GLU A 122 11.62 -19.77 -11.67
N PHE A 123 10.81 -19.15 -10.79
CA PHE A 123 11.33 -18.41 -9.66
C PHE A 123 12.01 -19.32 -8.63
N GLU A 124 11.44 -20.47 -8.33
CA GLU A 124 12.03 -21.46 -7.43
C GLU A 124 13.40 -21.92 -7.94
N ALA A 125 13.51 -22.24 -9.24
CA ALA A 125 14.79 -22.58 -9.88
C ALA A 125 15.80 -21.43 -9.82
N LEU A 126 15.35 -20.17 -10.04
CA LEU A 126 16.21 -18.98 -9.93
C LEU A 126 16.71 -18.78 -8.48
N LEU A 127 15.85 -19.03 -7.49
CA LEU A 127 16.21 -18.95 -6.07
C LEU A 127 17.27 -19.98 -5.71
N GLN A 128 17.09 -21.23 -6.12
CA GLN A 128 18.07 -22.31 -5.94
C GLN A 128 19.43 -21.96 -6.56
N GLN A 129 19.44 -21.47 -7.80
CA GLN A 129 20.65 -21.01 -8.48
C GLN A 129 21.34 -19.87 -7.71
N THR A 130 20.54 -18.94 -7.15
CA THR A 130 21.06 -17.81 -6.37
C THR A 130 21.73 -18.27 -5.08
N GLN A 131 21.13 -19.24 -4.39
CA GLN A 131 21.66 -19.80 -3.15
C GLN A 131 22.87 -20.71 -3.36
N ALA A 132 23.01 -21.32 -4.54
CA ALA A 132 24.16 -22.16 -4.90
C ALA A 132 25.42 -21.37 -5.33
N GLN A 133 25.38 -20.04 -5.38
CA GLN A 133 26.52 -19.21 -5.77
C GLN A 133 27.65 -19.27 -4.72
N THR A 134 28.91 -19.25 -5.20
CA THR A 134 30.09 -19.23 -4.33
C THR A 134 30.22 -17.96 -3.50
N THR A 135 29.69 -16.84 -4.03
CA THR A 135 29.55 -15.58 -3.28
C THR A 135 28.12 -15.50 -2.77
N PRO A 136 27.87 -15.68 -1.46
CA PRO A 136 26.52 -15.70 -0.93
C PRO A 136 25.79 -14.36 -1.16
N VAL A 137 24.58 -14.44 -1.68
CA VAL A 137 23.63 -13.33 -1.65
C VAL A 137 22.96 -13.31 -0.30
N THR A 138 22.98 -12.17 0.39
CA THR A 138 22.35 -12.06 1.70
C THR A 138 20.83 -11.98 1.52
N LEU A 139 20.16 -13.07 1.86
CA LEU A 139 18.69 -13.20 1.86
C LEU A 139 18.20 -13.49 3.27
N SER A 140 17.22 -12.74 3.72
CA SER A 140 16.47 -12.95 4.96
C SER A 140 15.07 -12.37 4.73
N THR A 141 14.19 -13.13 4.08
CA THR A 141 12.98 -12.56 3.51
C THR A 141 11.92 -13.62 3.23
N ASN A 142 10.65 -13.23 3.26
CA ASN A 142 9.55 -14.01 2.75
C ASN A 142 9.19 -13.43 1.36
N PHE A 143 9.49 -14.13 0.28
CA PHE A 143 8.99 -13.78 -1.04
C PHE A 143 7.57 -14.31 -1.20
N ALA A 144 6.66 -13.47 -1.72
CA ALA A 144 5.38 -13.89 -2.24
C ALA A 144 5.43 -13.83 -3.76
N VAL A 145 5.01 -14.89 -4.42
CA VAL A 145 4.98 -15.00 -5.88
C VAL A 145 3.67 -15.59 -6.35
N MET A 146 3.24 -15.19 -7.54
CA MET A 146 2.15 -15.81 -8.27
C MET A 146 2.44 -15.81 -9.77
N ASP A 147 1.71 -16.66 -10.52
CA ASP A 147 1.81 -16.74 -11.97
C ASP A 147 0.43 -16.85 -12.65
N SER A 148 0.46 -16.82 -14.00
CA SER A 148 -0.75 -16.92 -14.83
C SER A 148 -1.38 -18.32 -14.87
N LEU A 149 -0.72 -19.32 -14.28
CA LEU A 149 -1.25 -20.69 -14.14
C LEU A 149 -2.09 -20.84 -12.86
N GLY A 150 -2.23 -19.78 -12.06
CA GLY A 150 -2.96 -19.78 -10.79
C GLY A 150 -2.14 -20.24 -9.59
N ASN A 151 -0.83 -20.49 -9.75
CA ASN A 151 0.04 -20.79 -8.62
C ASN A 151 0.28 -19.53 -7.78
N VAL A 152 0.24 -19.69 -6.45
CA VAL A 152 0.52 -18.59 -5.51
C VAL A 152 1.16 -19.17 -4.24
N ALA A 153 2.36 -18.67 -3.91
CA ALA A 153 3.14 -19.21 -2.80
C ALA A 153 3.98 -18.16 -2.07
N PHE A 154 4.22 -18.41 -0.77
CA PHE A 154 5.32 -17.81 -0.02
C PHE A 154 6.57 -18.69 -0.06
N PHE A 155 7.73 -18.05 -0.12
CA PHE A 155 9.03 -18.65 0.09
C PHE A 155 9.69 -17.99 1.28
N GLU A 156 9.68 -18.63 2.44
CA GLU A 156 10.47 -18.20 3.60
C GLU A 156 11.93 -18.55 3.34
N THR A 157 12.77 -17.52 3.15
CA THR A 157 14.09 -17.66 2.52
C THR A 157 15.19 -17.11 3.41
N CYS A 158 16.23 -17.93 3.65
CA CYS A 158 17.52 -17.53 4.21
C CYS A 158 18.61 -17.57 3.13
N ASN A 159 19.88 -17.37 3.52
CA ASN A 159 21.01 -17.33 2.57
C ASN A 159 21.19 -18.61 1.78
N THR A 160 20.87 -19.78 2.36
CA THR A 160 21.26 -21.09 1.85
C THR A 160 20.10 -22.04 1.61
N SER A 161 18.89 -21.69 2.09
CA SER A 161 17.69 -22.54 1.98
C SER A 161 16.43 -21.71 1.95
N TYR A 162 15.33 -22.36 1.60
CA TYR A 162 13.99 -21.81 1.67
C TYR A 162 12.98 -22.90 2.03
N THR A 163 11.80 -22.45 2.48
CA THR A 163 10.61 -23.31 2.61
C THR A 163 9.48 -22.68 1.81
N LYS A 164 8.86 -23.46 0.91
CA LYS A 164 7.72 -23.04 0.09
C LYS A 164 6.41 -23.36 0.82
N PHE A 165 5.50 -22.40 0.81
CA PHE A 165 4.15 -22.51 1.34
C PHE A 165 3.16 -22.17 0.21
N ASP A 166 2.54 -23.19 -0.35
CA ASP A 166 1.57 -23.07 -1.43
C ASP A 166 0.18 -22.75 -0.86
N ALA A 167 -0.41 -21.61 -1.28
CA ALA A 167 -1.75 -21.23 -0.85
C ALA A 167 -2.87 -22.07 -1.51
N ASN A 168 -2.55 -22.84 -2.55
CA ASN A 168 -3.49 -23.78 -3.17
C ASN A 168 -3.55 -25.15 -2.46
N ASP A 169 -2.63 -25.42 -1.54
CA ASP A 169 -2.59 -26.62 -0.71
C ASP A 169 -3.37 -26.40 0.59
N GLU A 170 -4.52 -27.06 0.72
CA GLU A 170 -5.40 -26.93 1.88
C GLU A 170 -4.74 -27.41 3.19
N THR A 171 -3.71 -28.26 3.11
CA THR A 171 -2.95 -28.68 4.30
C THR A 171 -1.99 -27.59 4.79
N VAL A 172 -1.60 -26.66 3.92
CA VAL A 172 -0.72 -25.53 4.19
C VAL A 172 -1.52 -24.27 4.48
N ALA A 173 -2.58 -24.03 3.73
CA ALA A 173 -3.46 -22.87 3.79
C ALA A 173 -4.93 -23.30 3.87
N PRO A 174 -5.41 -23.77 5.04
CA PRO A 174 -6.78 -24.30 5.17
C PRO A 174 -7.87 -23.30 4.73
N ASN A 175 -7.64 -22.00 4.91
CA ASN A 175 -8.55 -20.93 4.49
C ASN A 175 -8.21 -20.36 3.09
N GLY A 176 -7.30 -21.00 2.34
CA GLY A 176 -6.87 -20.56 1.01
C GLY A 176 -6.07 -19.28 0.99
N TYR A 177 -5.60 -18.77 2.13
CA TYR A 177 -4.71 -17.59 2.22
C TYR A 177 -3.63 -17.78 3.29
N LEU A 178 -2.55 -17.01 3.17
CA LEU A 178 -1.46 -16.96 4.13
C LEU A 178 -1.05 -15.50 4.38
N VAL A 179 -0.67 -15.19 5.63
CA VAL A 179 -0.17 -13.88 6.05
C VAL A 179 1.29 -13.99 6.45
N ARG A 180 2.12 -12.99 6.08
CA ARG A 180 3.50 -12.84 6.56
C ARG A 180 3.78 -11.37 6.88
N THR A 181 4.61 -11.19 7.92
CA THR A 181 5.17 -9.89 8.26
C THR A 181 6.70 -9.96 8.29
N ASN A 182 7.36 -9.58 9.36
CA ASN A 182 8.82 -9.46 9.37
C ASN A 182 9.53 -10.54 10.18
N TYR A 183 8.97 -11.71 10.19
CA TYR A 183 9.58 -12.93 10.69
C TYR A 183 9.14 -14.13 9.83
N SER A 184 9.88 -15.21 9.92
CA SER A 184 9.58 -16.49 9.23
C SER A 184 9.31 -17.56 10.26
N PHE A 185 8.27 -18.35 10.07
CA PHE A 185 7.91 -19.46 10.97
C PHE A 185 8.94 -20.58 10.92
N THR A 186 9.66 -20.73 9.81
CA THR A 186 10.71 -21.73 9.62
C THR A 186 12.10 -21.28 10.02
N SER A 187 12.23 -20.07 10.60
CA SER A 187 13.50 -19.61 11.12
C SER A 187 14.00 -20.53 12.24
N PRO A 188 15.27 -20.98 12.22
CA PRO A 188 15.84 -21.74 13.32
C PRO A 188 15.94 -20.92 14.62
N TYR A 189 15.71 -19.62 14.55
CA TYR A 189 15.72 -18.70 15.70
C TYR A 189 14.32 -18.19 16.06
N TYR A 190 13.26 -18.81 15.52
CA TYR A 190 11.88 -18.38 15.74
C TYR A 190 11.55 -18.25 17.24
N ASP A 191 11.89 -19.27 18.05
CA ASP A 191 11.56 -19.30 19.48
C ASP A 191 12.45 -18.40 20.38
N VAL A 192 13.58 -17.91 19.86
CA VAL A 192 14.56 -17.15 20.64
C VAL A 192 14.65 -15.68 20.26
N THR A 193 13.84 -15.22 19.31
CA THR A 193 13.84 -13.84 18.80
C THR A 193 12.46 -13.21 18.91
N ASN A 194 12.43 -11.87 18.94
CA ASN A 194 11.17 -11.16 18.86
C ASN A 194 10.53 -11.33 17.45
N HIS A 195 9.23 -11.61 17.41
CA HIS A 195 8.45 -11.67 16.18
C HIS A 195 8.13 -10.25 15.71
N VAL A 196 9.05 -9.65 14.97
CA VAL A 196 8.89 -8.27 14.48
C VAL A 196 7.68 -8.17 13.57
N GLY A 197 6.69 -7.37 13.97
CA GLY A 197 5.45 -7.20 13.23
C GLY A 197 4.34 -8.19 13.61
N GLU A 198 4.46 -8.91 14.72
CA GLU A 198 3.40 -9.80 15.22
C GLU A 198 2.05 -9.06 15.38
N GLN A 199 2.07 -7.79 15.82
CA GLN A 199 0.86 -6.98 15.94
C GLN A 199 0.14 -6.81 14.60
N ARG A 200 0.91 -6.55 13.53
CA ARG A 200 0.37 -6.39 12.16
C ARG A 200 -0.03 -7.73 11.54
N TYR A 201 0.68 -8.81 11.89
CA TYR A 201 0.28 -10.17 11.54
C TYR A 201 -1.10 -10.50 12.11
N LYS A 202 -1.30 -10.28 13.42
CA LYS A 202 -2.59 -10.49 14.09
C LYS A 202 -3.69 -9.59 13.52
N ALA A 203 -3.37 -8.32 13.22
CA ALA A 203 -4.34 -7.41 12.61
C ALA A 203 -4.76 -7.87 11.21
N ALA A 204 -3.82 -8.31 10.36
CA ALA A 204 -4.15 -8.81 9.03
C ALA A 204 -4.94 -10.13 9.08
N CYS A 205 -4.59 -11.07 9.98
CA CYS A 205 -5.37 -12.29 10.19
C CYS A 205 -6.79 -11.96 10.63
N LYS A 206 -6.93 -11.05 11.63
CA LYS A 206 -8.26 -10.62 12.10
C LYS A 206 -9.08 -9.96 10.99
N TYR A 207 -8.46 -9.11 10.17
CA TYR A 207 -9.16 -8.50 9.02
C TYR A 207 -9.70 -9.58 8.08
N MET A 208 -8.87 -10.55 7.70
CA MET A 208 -9.27 -11.62 6.78
C MET A 208 -10.37 -12.50 7.37
N GLU A 209 -10.28 -12.81 8.66
CA GLU A 209 -11.27 -13.63 9.38
C GLU A 209 -12.60 -12.88 9.57
N ASP A 210 -12.58 -11.66 10.10
CA ASP A 210 -13.78 -10.88 10.39
C ASP A 210 -14.53 -10.47 9.11
N THR A 211 -13.79 -10.15 8.04
CA THR A 211 -14.37 -9.61 6.82
C THR A 211 -14.93 -10.73 5.94
N PHE A 212 -14.25 -11.85 5.85
CA PHE A 212 -14.62 -12.89 4.89
C PHE A 212 -15.07 -14.20 5.57
N GLY A 213 -14.54 -14.57 6.74
CA GLY A 213 -14.87 -15.82 7.43
C GLY A 213 -14.79 -17.01 6.48
N ASP A 214 -15.91 -17.73 6.31
CA ASP A 214 -16.07 -18.83 5.36
C ASP A 214 -16.52 -18.39 3.96
N GLY A 215 -16.65 -17.04 3.75
CA GLY A 215 -17.10 -16.45 2.50
C GLY A 215 -15.99 -16.34 1.46
N LYS A 216 -16.37 -15.88 0.26
CA LYS A 216 -15.41 -15.61 -0.81
C LYS A 216 -14.68 -14.28 -0.56
N ILE A 217 -13.38 -14.27 -0.79
CA ILE A 217 -12.52 -13.09 -0.59
C ILE A 217 -12.65 -12.16 -1.78
N ASP A 218 -13.10 -10.93 -1.51
CA ASP A 218 -13.15 -9.87 -2.51
C ASP A 218 -11.80 -9.14 -2.57
N ALA A 219 -11.13 -9.26 -3.71
CA ALA A 219 -9.82 -8.64 -3.93
C ALA A 219 -9.88 -7.11 -3.86
N GLN A 220 -10.97 -6.49 -4.35
CA GLN A 220 -11.12 -5.03 -4.31
C GLN A 220 -11.29 -4.54 -2.87
N GLN A 221 -12.09 -5.23 -2.07
CA GLN A 221 -12.23 -4.91 -0.65
C GLN A 221 -10.88 -5.00 0.08
N VAL A 222 -10.10 -6.06 -0.16
CA VAL A 222 -8.77 -6.20 0.46
C VAL A 222 -7.83 -5.05 0.11
N VAL A 223 -7.75 -4.65 -1.16
CA VAL A 223 -6.79 -3.61 -1.58
C VAL A 223 -7.19 -2.22 -1.11
N HIS A 224 -8.47 -1.96 -0.93
CA HIS A 224 -8.96 -0.67 -0.45
C HIS A 224 -8.92 -0.53 1.07
N GLU A 225 -9.22 -1.60 1.81
CA GLU A 225 -9.39 -1.55 3.27
C GLU A 225 -8.15 -2.00 4.05
N LEU A 226 -7.52 -3.13 3.69
CA LEU A 226 -6.44 -3.71 4.49
C LEU A 226 -5.23 -2.77 4.68
N PRO A 227 -4.77 -1.99 3.67
CA PRO A 227 -3.66 -1.05 3.86
C PRO A 227 -4.01 0.13 4.78
N ARG A 228 -5.29 0.33 5.09
CA ARG A 228 -5.85 1.41 5.92
C ARG A 228 -6.54 0.89 7.17
N TYR A 229 -6.35 -0.40 7.50
CA TYR A 229 -7.02 -1.05 8.62
C TYR A 229 -6.48 -0.56 9.96
N LEU A 230 -7.34 0.18 10.70
CA LEU A 230 -6.99 0.88 11.94
C LEU A 230 -7.18 0.01 13.19
N TYR A 231 -6.86 -1.28 13.10
CA TYR A 231 -6.87 -2.22 14.23
C TYR A 231 -5.46 -2.58 14.67
N HIS A 232 -5.21 -2.55 15.99
CA HIS A 232 -3.94 -2.92 16.58
C HIS A 232 -4.00 -4.34 17.17
N GLY A 233 -3.44 -5.33 16.50
CA GLY A 233 -3.61 -6.76 16.81
C GLY A 233 -3.07 -7.26 18.15
N LYS A 234 -2.33 -6.43 18.94
CA LYS A 234 -1.88 -6.77 20.30
C LYS A 234 -2.63 -6.02 21.39
N ARG A 235 -3.07 -4.79 21.10
CA ARG A 235 -3.87 -3.98 22.03
C ARG A 235 -5.36 -4.29 21.88
N GLU A 236 -5.75 -4.91 20.78
CA GLU A 236 -7.14 -5.22 20.43
C GLU A 236 -8.03 -3.97 20.41
N VAL A 237 -7.48 -2.87 19.87
CA VAL A 237 -8.13 -1.56 19.74
C VAL A 237 -8.34 -1.27 18.29
N ASN A 238 -9.55 -0.87 17.90
CA ASN A 238 -9.89 -0.31 16.61
C ASN A 238 -10.11 1.21 16.77
N LEU A 239 -9.39 2.03 16.02
CA LEU A 239 -9.52 3.49 16.16
C LEU A 239 -10.86 4.04 15.64
N TRP A 240 -11.62 3.23 14.89
CA TRP A 240 -12.99 3.57 14.52
C TRP A 240 -14.00 3.47 15.67
N ASP A 241 -13.62 2.88 16.82
CA ASP A 241 -14.52 2.72 17.98
C ASP A 241 -14.60 3.99 18.83
N ASP A 242 -13.63 4.91 18.69
CA ASP A 242 -13.52 6.16 19.48
C ASP A 242 -13.11 7.32 18.57
N ILE A 243 -14.03 7.74 17.71
CA ILE A 243 -13.81 8.77 16.69
C ILE A 243 -13.99 10.16 17.32
N PRO A 244 -13.02 11.11 17.14
CA PRO A 244 -13.18 12.51 17.57
C PRO A 244 -14.36 13.21 16.90
N ASP A 245 -14.95 14.19 17.59
CA ASP A 245 -16.13 14.91 17.08
C ASP A 245 -15.83 15.67 15.79
N ASP A 246 -14.80 16.50 15.79
CA ASP A 246 -14.39 17.29 14.62
C ASP A 246 -12.86 17.39 14.49
N ILE A 247 -12.40 18.06 13.44
CA ILE A 247 -10.96 18.22 13.14
C ILE A 247 -10.19 19.06 14.16
N ASN A 248 -10.89 19.84 15.01
CA ASN A 248 -10.29 20.71 16.05
C ASN A 248 -10.25 19.99 17.41
N ASP A 249 -10.89 18.85 17.53
CA ASP A 249 -10.82 17.99 18.72
C ASP A 249 -9.51 17.20 18.73
N VAL A 250 -8.41 17.91 19.03
CA VAL A 250 -7.05 17.34 19.00
C VAL A 250 -6.93 16.13 19.91
N THR A 251 -6.87 14.96 19.30
CA THR A 251 -6.84 13.69 20.01
C THR A 251 -5.51 12.97 19.79
N ASN A 252 -4.62 13.07 20.80
CA ASN A 252 -3.32 12.39 20.77
C ASN A 252 -3.51 10.87 20.91
N THR A 253 -3.27 10.15 19.80
CA THR A 253 -3.50 8.72 19.73
C THR A 253 -2.22 7.97 19.35
N TYR A 254 -1.92 6.87 20.07
CA TYR A 254 -0.84 5.97 19.72
C TYR A 254 -1.11 5.29 18.37
N PHE A 255 -0.14 5.35 17.46
CA PHE A 255 -0.28 4.86 16.07
C PHE A 255 0.87 3.95 15.61
N SER A 256 1.72 3.50 16.52
CA SER A 256 2.79 2.56 16.17
C SER A 256 2.24 1.13 16.05
N ASN A 257 2.80 0.36 15.13
CA ASN A 257 2.47 -1.05 14.88
C ASN A 257 1.07 -1.35 14.34
N PHE A 258 0.34 -0.35 13.88
CA PHE A 258 -0.78 -0.54 12.96
C PHE A 258 -0.26 -0.98 11.58
N ILE A 259 -1.12 -1.50 10.70
CA ILE A 259 -0.75 -1.78 9.31
C ILE A 259 -0.35 -0.48 8.61
N PRO A 260 -1.20 0.59 8.56
CA PRO A 260 -0.75 1.92 8.15
C PRO A 260 -0.05 2.62 9.31
N ARG A 261 1.27 2.75 9.27
CA ARG A 261 2.05 3.43 10.29
C ARG A 261 2.94 4.52 9.69
N TYR A 262 3.71 5.23 10.52
CA TYR A 262 4.56 6.34 10.07
C TYR A 262 5.49 5.97 8.90
N THR A 263 6.08 4.77 8.94
CA THR A 263 7.02 4.27 7.91
C THR A 263 6.35 3.63 6.71
N SER A 264 5.02 3.51 6.68
CA SER A 264 4.31 2.97 5.51
C SER A 264 4.49 3.90 4.32
N ALA A 265 5.01 3.36 3.23
CA ALA A 265 5.49 4.10 2.07
C ALA A 265 4.72 3.78 0.78
N SER A 266 4.01 2.67 0.75
CA SER A 266 3.10 2.28 -0.34
C SER A 266 2.31 1.03 0.04
N ALA A 267 1.20 0.80 -0.66
CA ALA A 267 0.48 -0.47 -0.63
C ALA A 267 0.25 -0.98 -2.05
N SER A 268 0.16 -2.31 -2.20
CA SER A 268 -0.10 -2.90 -3.51
C SER A 268 -0.79 -4.24 -3.41
N MET A 269 -1.57 -4.56 -4.43
CA MET A 269 -2.07 -5.90 -4.70
C MET A 269 -1.82 -6.22 -6.17
N MET A 270 -1.15 -7.32 -6.46
CA MET A 270 -1.10 -7.88 -7.80
C MET A 270 -2.16 -8.97 -7.90
N GLN A 271 -3.11 -8.77 -8.81
CA GLN A 271 -4.20 -9.71 -9.10
C GLN A 271 -3.88 -10.45 -10.40
N GLY A 272 -3.92 -11.77 -10.35
CA GLY A 272 -3.65 -12.64 -11.48
C GLY A 272 -4.80 -12.75 -12.46
N VAL A 273 -4.71 -13.72 -13.32
CA VAL A 273 -5.68 -14.05 -14.38
C VAL A 273 -6.37 -15.37 -14.10
N LEU A 274 -7.46 -15.65 -14.80
CA LEU A 274 -8.08 -16.95 -14.85
C LEU A 274 -7.30 -17.89 -15.78
N GLU A 275 -7.47 -19.18 -15.59
CA GLU A 275 -6.91 -20.19 -16.51
C GLU A 275 -7.38 -19.92 -17.95
N GLY A 276 -6.41 -19.87 -18.89
CA GLY A 276 -6.66 -19.56 -20.30
C GLY A 276 -6.86 -18.09 -20.64
N GLU A 277 -6.92 -17.19 -19.67
CA GLU A 277 -6.94 -15.75 -19.90
C GLU A 277 -5.55 -15.24 -20.30
N ASN A 278 -5.48 -14.16 -21.09
CA ASN A 278 -4.20 -13.60 -21.50
C ASN A 278 -3.42 -13.11 -20.26
N PRO A 279 -2.18 -13.61 -20.03
CA PRO A 279 -1.34 -13.21 -18.88
C PRO A 279 -1.11 -11.70 -18.75
N ILE A 280 -1.15 -10.94 -19.86
CA ILE A 280 -0.99 -9.49 -19.86
C ILE A 280 -2.11 -8.76 -19.09
N ASN A 281 -3.23 -9.43 -18.83
CA ASN A 281 -4.35 -8.92 -18.05
C ASN A 281 -4.11 -9.00 -16.53
N THR A 282 -2.92 -9.43 -16.09
CA THR A 282 -2.46 -9.27 -14.70
C THR A 282 -2.41 -7.78 -14.37
N VAL A 283 -2.98 -7.40 -13.25
CA VAL A 283 -3.07 -6.00 -12.83
C VAL A 283 -2.41 -5.78 -11.48
N SER A 284 -1.67 -4.69 -11.33
CA SER A 284 -1.21 -4.21 -10.03
C SER A 284 -2.06 -3.03 -9.59
N TRP A 285 -2.73 -3.16 -8.46
CA TRP A 285 -3.44 -2.09 -7.76
C TRP A 285 -2.47 -1.44 -6.77
N ILE A 286 -2.13 -0.17 -6.93
CA ILE A 286 -1.03 0.44 -6.21
C ILE A 286 -1.41 1.80 -5.62
N ALA A 287 -1.27 1.95 -4.31
CA ALA A 287 -1.25 3.23 -3.61
C ALA A 287 0.23 3.63 -3.37
N ILE A 288 0.70 4.67 -4.03
CA ILE A 288 2.07 5.20 -3.89
C ILE A 288 2.10 6.28 -2.81
N GLY A 289 3.02 6.16 -1.87
CA GLY A 289 3.12 7.01 -0.69
C GLY A 289 2.40 6.39 0.51
N TRP A 290 2.15 7.20 1.55
CA TRP A 290 1.44 6.74 2.75
C TRP A 290 0.01 6.33 2.39
N PRO A 291 -0.42 5.06 2.67
CA PRO A 291 -1.70 4.55 2.18
C PRO A 291 -2.94 5.30 2.69
N CYS A 292 -2.86 5.90 3.90
CA CYS A 292 -3.95 6.75 4.40
C CYS A 292 -3.96 8.16 3.77
N GLY A 293 -2.95 8.50 2.98
CA GLY A 293 -2.82 9.78 2.27
C GLY A 293 -2.80 9.63 0.73
N SER A 294 -3.04 8.42 0.20
CA SER A 294 -3.08 8.17 -1.25
C SER A 294 -4.13 7.14 -1.62
N PHE A 295 -4.70 7.25 -2.81
CA PHE A 295 -5.64 6.27 -3.33
C PHE A 295 -4.96 5.22 -4.23
N THR A 296 -5.66 4.14 -4.51
CA THR A 296 -5.15 2.96 -5.24
C THR A 296 -5.46 3.07 -6.72
N VAL A 297 -4.43 2.93 -7.56
CA VAL A 297 -4.54 3.03 -9.02
C VAL A 297 -4.24 1.67 -9.65
N PRO A 298 -5.10 1.14 -10.56
CA PRO A 298 -4.78 -0.05 -11.33
C PRO A 298 -3.72 0.25 -12.38
N ILE A 299 -2.69 -0.59 -12.41
CA ILE A 299 -1.56 -0.49 -13.34
C ILE A 299 -1.51 -1.75 -14.19
N VAL A 300 -1.58 -1.58 -15.50
CA VAL A 300 -1.45 -2.63 -16.51
C VAL A 300 -0.22 -2.41 -17.38
N ILE A 301 0.29 -3.46 -17.98
CA ILE A 301 1.38 -3.36 -18.93
C ILE A 301 0.81 -3.12 -20.33
N THR A 302 1.28 -2.07 -20.99
CA THR A 302 0.91 -1.72 -22.35
C THR A 302 2.13 -1.72 -23.27
N PRO A 303 1.97 -1.90 -24.59
CA PRO A 303 3.08 -1.85 -25.56
C PRO A 303 3.88 -0.54 -25.49
N SER A 304 3.23 0.60 -25.34
CA SER A 304 3.88 1.92 -25.24
C SER A 304 4.35 2.26 -23.82
N ARG A 305 4.12 1.38 -22.84
CA ARG A 305 4.56 1.54 -21.44
C ARG A 305 3.96 2.76 -20.74
N VAL A 306 2.70 3.03 -21.05
CA VAL A 306 1.96 4.13 -20.41
C VAL A 306 1.81 3.90 -18.93
N LEU A 307 2.05 4.94 -18.13
CA LEU A 307 1.80 5.01 -16.68
C LEU A 307 1.20 6.37 -16.34
N PRO A 308 0.34 6.47 -15.32
CA PRO A 308 -0.11 7.77 -14.81
C PRO A 308 1.11 8.61 -14.41
N SER A 309 1.11 9.89 -14.77
CA SER A 309 2.27 10.76 -14.52
C SER A 309 2.50 10.98 -13.03
N VAL A 310 1.43 11.00 -12.24
CA VAL A 310 1.49 11.20 -10.78
C VAL A 310 2.15 10.05 -10.01
N VAL A 311 2.09 8.81 -10.51
CA VAL A 311 2.74 7.65 -9.87
C VAL A 311 4.09 7.31 -10.50
N LYS A 312 4.30 7.75 -11.75
CA LYS A 312 5.53 7.51 -12.49
C LYS A 312 6.71 8.23 -11.87
N ARG A 313 7.89 7.63 -11.99
CA ARG A 313 9.14 8.30 -11.66
C ARG A 313 9.42 9.43 -12.65
N ALA A 314 9.43 10.67 -12.19
CA ALA A 314 9.79 11.82 -13.01
C ALA A 314 11.26 11.78 -13.43
N THR A 315 11.56 12.29 -14.62
CA THR A 315 12.92 12.26 -15.22
C THR A 315 13.88 13.24 -14.58
N ASP A 316 13.37 14.35 -14.09
CA ASP A 316 14.13 15.47 -13.49
C ASP A 316 14.35 15.29 -11.99
N THR A 317 13.28 15.00 -11.25
CA THR A 317 13.32 14.87 -9.78
C THR A 317 13.59 13.43 -9.31
N HIS A 318 13.41 12.43 -10.18
CA HIS A 318 13.42 11.01 -9.84
C HIS A 318 12.41 10.58 -8.76
N LYS A 319 11.37 11.40 -8.56
CA LYS A 319 10.31 11.20 -7.57
C LYS A 319 8.96 11.04 -8.27
N SER A 320 7.99 10.46 -7.57
CA SER A 320 6.58 10.49 -7.96
C SER A 320 5.90 11.67 -7.29
N GLU A 321 5.00 12.33 -8.02
CA GLU A 321 4.18 13.43 -7.51
C GLU A 321 3.24 12.93 -6.40
N MET A 322 2.52 11.84 -6.65
CA MET A 322 1.58 11.24 -5.69
C MET A 322 2.28 10.88 -4.36
N CYS A 323 3.46 10.27 -4.41
CA CYS A 323 4.20 9.95 -3.19
C CYS A 323 4.62 11.20 -2.43
N THR A 324 5.09 12.25 -3.12
CA THR A 324 5.48 13.51 -2.49
C THR A 324 4.30 14.13 -1.76
N ASN A 325 3.15 14.17 -2.39
CA ASN A 325 1.92 14.73 -1.86
C ASN A 325 1.35 13.89 -0.69
N ALA A 326 1.37 12.56 -0.82
CA ALA A 326 0.94 11.67 0.26
C ALA A 326 1.81 11.78 1.53
N LEU A 327 3.12 12.02 1.37
CA LEU A 327 4.01 12.33 2.50
C LEU A 327 3.67 13.67 3.16
N GLN A 328 3.23 14.67 2.38
CA GLN A 328 2.76 15.94 2.95
C GLN A 328 1.46 15.74 3.73
N LEU A 329 0.49 14.97 3.20
CA LEU A 329 -0.74 14.62 3.92
C LEU A 329 -0.45 13.83 5.20
N LYS A 330 0.51 12.89 5.17
CA LYS A 330 0.98 12.18 6.37
C LYS A 330 1.45 13.17 7.45
N ASN A 331 2.26 14.15 7.08
CA ASN A 331 2.80 15.13 8.03
C ASN A 331 1.70 16.00 8.67
N ASN A 332 0.56 16.19 8.00
CA ASN A 332 -0.59 16.88 8.56
C ASN A 332 -1.33 16.06 9.65
N VAL A 333 -1.14 14.75 9.68
CA VAL A 333 -1.72 13.84 10.69
C VAL A 333 -0.74 13.62 11.85
N PHE A 334 0.54 13.45 11.56
CA PHE A 334 1.60 13.29 12.56
C PHE A 334 2.04 14.64 13.12
N THR A 335 1.18 15.30 13.88
CA THR A 335 1.40 16.65 14.44
C THR A 335 1.62 16.65 15.95
N ILE A 336 1.80 15.49 16.56
CA ILE A 336 2.12 15.39 18.00
C ILE A 336 3.63 15.53 18.19
N TYR A 337 4.02 16.37 19.15
CA TYR A 337 5.41 16.65 19.47
C TYR A 337 5.70 16.33 20.95
N HIS A 338 6.85 15.73 21.22
CA HIS A 338 7.40 15.51 22.56
C HIS A 338 8.75 16.20 22.64
N ASP A 339 8.95 17.10 23.59
CA ASP A 339 10.18 17.87 23.79
C ASP A 339 10.70 18.54 22.50
N GLY A 340 9.79 19.07 21.68
CA GLY A 340 10.09 19.71 20.40
C GLY A 340 10.41 18.76 19.25
N THR A 341 10.35 17.46 19.46
CA THR A 341 10.54 16.43 18.42
C THR A 341 9.20 15.86 17.99
N GLN A 342 8.97 15.79 16.68
CA GLN A 342 7.78 15.16 16.09
C GLN A 342 7.73 13.68 16.47
N SER A 343 6.59 13.23 16.99
CA SER A 343 6.36 11.83 17.29
C SER A 343 6.13 11.04 16.00
N THR A 344 6.79 9.89 15.87
CA THR A 344 6.53 8.90 14.81
C THR A 344 5.59 7.78 15.27
N ASP A 345 5.24 7.78 16.58
CA ASP A 345 4.44 6.76 17.24
C ASP A 345 3.05 7.27 17.67
N SER A 346 2.75 8.54 17.42
CA SER A 346 1.49 9.17 17.79
C SER A 346 1.00 10.13 16.71
N ILE A 347 -0.32 10.18 16.55
CA ILE A 347 -1.01 11.06 15.61
C ILE A 347 -2.04 11.92 16.34
N ASP A 348 -2.46 12.97 15.67
CA ASP A 348 -3.72 13.63 15.95
C ASP A 348 -4.84 12.89 15.20
N LEU A 349 -5.62 12.07 15.92
CA LEU A 349 -6.63 11.21 15.32
C LEU A 349 -7.71 12.00 14.60
N SER A 350 -8.07 13.19 15.10
CA SER A 350 -9.09 14.05 14.49
C SER A 350 -8.77 14.44 13.04
N LYS A 351 -7.48 14.53 12.72
CA LYS A 351 -7.01 14.83 11.35
C LYS A 351 -7.02 13.61 10.42
N LEU A 352 -7.00 12.40 11.00
CA LEU A 352 -7.10 11.17 10.24
C LEU A 352 -8.55 10.78 9.98
N ILE A 353 -9.35 10.74 11.06
CA ILE A 353 -10.79 10.41 11.05
C ILE A 353 -11.50 11.27 12.11
N ASN A 354 -12.73 11.70 11.82
CA ASN A 354 -13.62 12.40 12.74
C ASN A 354 -15.09 12.21 12.34
N LEU A 355 -16.04 12.57 13.23
CA LEU A 355 -17.47 12.40 12.96
C LEU A 355 -18.01 13.30 11.84
N GLU A 356 -17.33 14.41 11.54
CA GLU A 356 -17.68 15.29 10.42
C GLU A 356 -17.22 14.77 9.05
N GLU A 357 -16.54 13.60 9.01
CA GLU A 357 -15.98 12.98 7.79
C GLU A 357 -14.97 13.87 7.05
N THR A 358 -14.31 14.79 7.75
CA THR A 358 -13.34 15.74 7.20
C THR A 358 -11.90 15.24 7.30
N GLY A 359 -11.66 14.10 7.97
CA GLY A 359 -10.37 13.48 8.15
C GLY A 359 -9.73 13.04 6.84
N ILE A 360 -8.39 13.06 6.79
CA ILE A 360 -7.63 12.73 5.58
C ILE A 360 -7.96 11.32 5.06
N LEU A 361 -8.03 10.32 5.95
CA LEU A 361 -8.35 8.95 5.54
C LEU A 361 -9.75 8.85 4.94
N GLN A 362 -10.74 9.53 5.52
CA GLN A 362 -12.12 9.51 5.03
C GLN A 362 -12.22 10.11 3.62
N LYS A 363 -11.54 11.24 3.38
CA LYS A 363 -11.43 11.85 2.03
C LYS A 363 -10.72 10.90 1.04
N VAL A 364 -9.63 10.26 1.47
CA VAL A 364 -8.91 9.29 0.64
C VAL A 364 -9.78 8.10 0.30
N MET A 365 -10.54 7.53 1.26
CA MET A 365 -11.42 6.39 1.01
C MET A 365 -12.53 6.73 0.01
N ALA A 366 -13.12 7.93 0.09
CA ALA A 366 -14.10 8.39 -0.88
C ALA A 366 -13.53 8.52 -2.30
N ALA A 367 -12.32 9.10 -2.43
CA ALA A 367 -11.63 9.21 -3.71
C ALA A 367 -11.20 7.83 -4.25
N ASP A 368 -10.70 6.96 -3.37
CA ASP A 368 -10.25 5.60 -3.69
C ASP A 368 -11.39 4.75 -4.25
N ALA A 369 -12.60 4.88 -3.69
CA ALA A 369 -13.79 4.20 -4.19
C ALA A 369 -14.12 4.60 -5.65
N GLN A 370 -14.04 5.88 -5.98
CA GLN A 370 -14.31 6.37 -7.34
C GLN A 370 -13.25 5.89 -8.33
N VAL A 371 -11.96 5.99 -7.95
CA VAL A 371 -10.84 5.51 -8.78
C VAL A 371 -10.94 3.99 -8.99
N GLY A 372 -11.29 3.25 -7.94
CA GLY A 372 -11.49 1.80 -7.99
C GLY A 372 -12.62 1.38 -8.91
N GLU A 373 -13.80 2.01 -8.83
CA GLU A 373 -14.95 1.71 -9.67
C GLU A 373 -14.65 1.90 -11.17
N LEU A 374 -14.09 3.06 -11.53
CA LEU A 374 -13.72 3.35 -12.91
C LEU A 374 -12.56 2.46 -13.38
N GLY A 375 -11.60 2.19 -12.50
CA GLY A 375 -10.51 1.26 -12.76
C GLY A 375 -10.99 -0.15 -13.02
N MET A 376 -11.90 -0.69 -12.21
CA MET A 376 -12.50 -2.02 -12.45
C MET A 376 -13.26 -2.08 -13.76
N THR A 377 -13.97 -1.01 -14.11
CA THR A 377 -14.66 -0.91 -15.41
C THR A 377 -13.65 -1.06 -16.56
N LEU A 378 -12.53 -0.32 -16.54
CA LEU A 378 -11.47 -0.44 -17.52
C LEU A 378 -10.87 -1.85 -17.55
N ILE A 379 -10.52 -2.42 -16.40
CA ILE A 379 -9.91 -3.75 -16.30
C ILE A 379 -10.84 -4.82 -16.87
N ASN A 380 -12.15 -4.75 -16.60
CA ASN A 380 -13.11 -5.68 -17.15
C ASN A 380 -13.27 -5.54 -18.68
N GLN A 381 -13.19 -4.31 -19.21
CA GLN A 381 -13.19 -4.07 -20.64
C GLN A 381 -11.91 -4.62 -21.31
N LEU A 382 -10.74 -4.45 -20.70
CA LEU A 382 -9.47 -5.02 -21.19
C LEU A 382 -9.54 -6.55 -21.23
N ARG A 383 -10.02 -7.18 -20.16
CA ARG A 383 -10.20 -8.64 -20.05
C ARG A 383 -11.17 -9.17 -21.11
N ALA A 384 -12.20 -8.40 -21.44
CA ALA A 384 -13.19 -8.73 -22.48
C ALA A 384 -12.70 -8.39 -23.90
N GLY A 385 -11.52 -7.77 -24.08
CA GLY A 385 -11.04 -7.29 -25.38
C GLY A 385 -11.84 -6.10 -25.94
N ALA A 386 -12.61 -5.41 -25.09
CA ALA A 386 -13.43 -4.26 -25.43
C ALA A 386 -12.73 -2.90 -25.22
N ALA A 387 -11.54 -2.91 -24.62
CA ALA A 387 -10.68 -1.75 -24.45
C ALA A 387 -9.24 -2.10 -24.87
N ASN A 388 -8.45 -1.06 -25.14
CA ASN A 388 -7.05 -1.17 -25.53
C ASN A 388 -6.21 -0.07 -24.87
N GLU A 389 -5.01 0.16 -25.33
CA GLU A 389 -4.07 1.15 -24.78
C GLU A 389 -4.59 2.60 -24.82
N THR A 390 -5.49 2.94 -25.74
CA THR A 390 -6.07 4.30 -25.83
C THR A 390 -6.96 4.57 -24.62
N GLU A 391 -7.81 3.61 -24.24
CA GLU A 391 -8.67 3.70 -23.07
C GLU A 391 -7.83 3.70 -21.77
N VAL A 392 -6.75 2.92 -21.71
CA VAL A 392 -5.79 2.95 -20.61
C VAL A 392 -5.18 4.35 -20.45
N ALA A 393 -4.70 4.95 -21.55
CA ALA A 393 -4.12 6.28 -21.54
C ALA A 393 -5.14 7.36 -21.11
N ALA A 394 -6.38 7.26 -21.60
CA ALA A 394 -7.46 8.17 -21.20
C ALA A 394 -7.78 8.08 -19.70
N TYR A 395 -7.88 6.87 -19.16
CA TYR A 395 -8.08 6.66 -17.73
C TYR A 395 -6.89 7.20 -16.90
N TYR A 396 -5.65 6.99 -17.33
CA TYR A 396 -4.48 7.49 -16.60
C TYR A 396 -4.38 9.01 -16.62
N ASN A 397 -4.75 9.67 -17.72
CA ASN A 397 -4.85 11.13 -17.75
C ASN A 397 -5.91 11.64 -16.77
N TRP A 398 -7.08 10.96 -16.71
CA TRP A 398 -8.11 11.30 -15.73
C TRP A 398 -7.61 11.10 -14.29
N VAL A 399 -6.89 10.00 -13.99
CA VAL A 399 -6.28 9.76 -12.68
C VAL A 399 -5.31 10.88 -12.30
N ASP A 400 -4.49 11.34 -13.25
CA ASP A 400 -3.54 12.44 -13.03
C ASP A 400 -4.24 13.74 -12.63
N ASP A 401 -5.30 14.11 -13.36
CA ASP A 401 -6.07 15.32 -13.09
C ASP A 401 -6.85 15.19 -11.78
N TYR A 402 -7.49 14.04 -11.56
CA TYR A 402 -8.25 13.76 -10.34
C TYR A 402 -7.37 13.78 -9.09
N TRP A 403 -6.15 13.22 -9.15
CA TRP A 403 -5.19 13.29 -8.03
C TRP A 403 -4.82 14.72 -7.67
N ARG A 404 -4.53 15.56 -8.65
CA ARG A 404 -4.15 16.96 -8.43
C ARG A 404 -5.29 17.76 -7.82
N GLU A 405 -6.50 17.56 -8.30
CA GLU A 405 -7.70 18.16 -7.73
C GLU A 405 -7.91 17.71 -6.27
N PHE A 406 -7.92 16.40 -6.03
CA PHE A 406 -8.03 15.81 -4.70
C PHE A 406 -6.99 16.38 -3.73
N PHE A 407 -5.72 16.40 -4.13
CA PHE A 407 -4.65 16.89 -3.26
C PHE A 407 -4.83 18.37 -2.92
N ASN A 408 -5.15 19.22 -3.89
CA ASN A 408 -5.41 20.62 -3.66
C ASN A 408 -6.57 20.85 -2.67
N GLN A 409 -7.62 20.05 -2.75
CA GLN A 409 -8.74 20.09 -1.80
C GLN A 409 -8.33 19.59 -0.41
N ALA A 410 -7.54 18.50 -0.36
CA ALA A 410 -7.12 17.89 0.90
C ALA A 410 -6.16 18.75 1.72
N ILE A 411 -5.30 19.55 1.07
CA ILE A 411 -4.35 20.46 1.76
C ILE A 411 -4.93 21.85 2.01
N SER A 412 -5.99 22.23 1.29
CA SER A 412 -6.65 23.51 1.55
C SER A 412 -7.11 23.52 3.01
N PRO A 413 -6.73 24.52 3.82
CA PRO A 413 -7.35 24.66 5.12
C PRO A 413 -8.85 24.69 4.86
N ILE A 414 -9.60 23.88 5.60
CA ILE A 414 -11.05 24.08 5.69
C ILE A 414 -11.15 25.47 6.31
N THR A 415 -11.30 26.49 5.49
CA THR A 415 -11.80 27.76 5.93
C THR A 415 -13.22 27.43 6.35
N THR A 416 -13.39 27.10 7.64
CA THR A 416 -14.67 27.32 8.27
C THR A 416 -15.00 28.76 7.89
N ILE A 417 -15.94 28.93 6.95
CA ILE A 417 -16.57 30.22 6.78
C ILE A 417 -17.26 30.41 8.12
N THR A 418 -16.54 31.05 9.09
CA THR A 418 -17.18 31.68 10.20
C THR A 418 -18.01 32.77 9.53
N THR A 419 -19.20 32.40 9.15
CA THR A 419 -20.24 33.40 8.95
C THR A 419 -20.34 34.11 10.31
N ASP A 420 -19.86 35.33 10.37
CA ASP A 420 -20.30 36.25 11.41
C ASP A 420 -21.80 36.01 11.53
N LYS A 421 -22.25 35.77 12.77
CA LYS A 421 -23.64 35.49 13.11
C LYS A 421 -24.52 36.68 12.65
N GLU A 422 -24.93 36.65 11.41
CA GLU A 422 -26.16 37.22 10.96
C GLU A 422 -26.98 36.10 10.34
N ASP A 423 -28.19 35.90 10.80
CA ASP A 423 -29.18 34.96 10.24
C ASP A 423 -29.37 35.31 8.75
N ASP A 424 -28.47 34.80 7.88
CA ASP A 424 -28.57 35.02 6.45
C ASP A 424 -29.49 33.92 5.89
N GLU A 425 -30.76 34.27 5.62
CA GLU A 425 -31.73 33.40 4.96
C GLU A 425 -31.31 33.02 3.52
N ALA A 426 -30.09 33.37 3.11
CA ALA A 426 -29.59 33.11 1.77
C ALA A 426 -29.38 31.61 1.49
N TYR A 427 -29.58 31.24 0.25
CA TYR A 427 -29.29 29.93 -0.30
C TYR A 427 -28.00 30.02 -1.14
N TYR A 428 -27.21 28.97 -1.13
CA TYR A 428 -26.00 28.86 -1.96
C TYR A 428 -26.10 27.62 -2.84
N SER A 429 -25.80 27.75 -4.13
CA SER A 429 -25.64 26.58 -4.99
C SER A 429 -24.36 25.82 -4.62
N ILE A 430 -24.24 24.58 -5.09
CA ILE A 430 -23.02 23.77 -4.93
C ILE A 430 -21.78 24.44 -5.58
N ASP A 431 -21.99 25.36 -6.54
CA ASP A 431 -20.93 26.14 -7.19
C ASP A 431 -20.62 27.44 -6.45
N GLY A 432 -21.17 27.66 -5.23
CA GLY A 432 -20.93 28.82 -4.39
C GLY A 432 -21.69 30.09 -4.78
N ILE A 433 -22.68 30.02 -5.70
CA ILE A 433 -23.51 31.18 -6.09
C ILE A 433 -24.53 31.45 -5.00
N ARG A 434 -24.53 32.71 -4.47
CA ARG A 434 -25.45 33.15 -3.44
C ARG A 434 -26.79 33.58 -4.03
N TYR A 435 -27.89 33.06 -3.46
CA TYR A 435 -29.27 33.43 -3.75
C TYR A 435 -29.87 34.09 -2.50
N PRO A 436 -30.31 35.34 -2.59
CA PRO A 436 -30.84 36.07 -1.42
C PRO A 436 -32.20 35.58 -0.92
N SER A 437 -32.82 34.68 -1.67
CA SER A 437 -34.08 34.02 -1.34
C SER A 437 -34.10 32.61 -1.89
N ARG A 438 -35.09 31.77 -1.48
CA ARG A 438 -35.20 30.40 -1.91
C ARG A 438 -35.24 30.30 -3.45
N PRO A 439 -34.31 29.57 -4.08
CA PRO A 439 -34.27 29.37 -5.51
C PRO A 439 -35.53 28.66 -6.02
N THR A 440 -35.96 29.00 -7.22
CA THR A 440 -37.07 28.33 -7.94
C THR A 440 -36.59 27.31 -8.96
N THR A 441 -35.28 27.34 -9.28
CA THR A 441 -34.67 26.35 -10.18
C THR A 441 -34.43 25.06 -9.44
N PRO A 442 -34.84 23.90 -10.02
CA PRO A 442 -34.51 22.60 -9.41
C PRO A 442 -33.02 22.41 -9.23
N GLY A 443 -32.61 21.94 -8.07
CA GLY A 443 -31.19 21.75 -7.76
C GLY A 443 -30.94 21.52 -6.28
N ILE A 444 -29.65 21.33 -5.95
CA ILE A 444 -29.17 21.20 -4.58
C ILE A 444 -28.57 22.52 -4.13
N TYR A 445 -29.03 23.00 -2.99
CA TYR A 445 -28.60 24.25 -2.37
C TYR A 445 -28.22 24.02 -0.92
N VAL A 446 -27.47 24.94 -0.34
CA VAL A 446 -27.15 25.01 1.10
C VAL A 446 -27.85 26.23 1.69
N ASN A 447 -28.58 26.06 2.77
CA ASN A 447 -29.18 27.12 3.55
C ASN A 447 -29.01 26.83 5.03
N ASN A 448 -28.47 27.74 5.81
CA ASN A 448 -28.16 27.56 7.23
C ASN A 448 -27.44 26.22 7.50
N HIS A 449 -26.38 25.94 6.76
CA HIS A 449 -25.58 24.71 6.83
C HIS A 449 -26.34 23.41 6.50
N HIS A 450 -27.58 23.46 6.06
CA HIS A 450 -28.37 22.31 5.67
C HIS A 450 -28.50 22.20 4.14
N LYS A 451 -28.39 20.98 3.64
CA LYS A 451 -28.64 20.65 2.23
C LYS A 451 -30.13 20.73 1.93
N VAL A 452 -30.53 21.56 0.98
CA VAL A 452 -31.92 21.77 0.55
C VAL A 452 -32.06 21.31 -0.89
N LEU A 453 -32.95 20.35 -1.15
CA LEU A 453 -33.31 19.93 -2.50
C LEU A 453 -34.54 20.75 -2.97
N ILE A 454 -34.35 21.56 -4.00
CA ILE A 454 -35.45 22.23 -4.72
C ILE A 454 -35.84 21.31 -5.89
N LYS A 455 -37.13 20.90 -5.95
CA LYS A 455 -37.68 20.02 -6.99
C LYS A 455 -38.33 20.82 -8.09
#